data_03fd3f81ff4c8306f79647d52f4eac45
#
_entry.id   03fd3f81ff4c8306f79647d52f4eac45
#
_cell.length_a   1.000
_cell.length_b   1.000
_cell.length_c   1.000
_cell.angle_alpha   90.00
_cell.angle_beta   90.00
_cell.angle_gamma   90.00
#
_symmetry.space_group_name_H-M   'P 1'
#
loop_
_entity.id
_entity.type
_entity.pdbx_description
1 polymer ?
#
loop_
_entity_poly.entity_id
_entity_poly.type
_entity_poly.pdbx_seq_one_letter_code
_entity_poly.pdbx_strand_id
1 'polypeptide(L)'
;IKQEKKAKEIIAPKLVSLYLYISELLAMIKYAAEQEKLLQTGKPEDMDKLHFKNKVILCKQKSFKNEVENGTTPYSFDLLKDCDNFRALILNICNEISGTPSFSYCDTQVIHIISEIQLSELLRILPKPNDFLLQFDFADVSYLGLGEGYQQLLSIYKELAVFVDTRHGYEMIDISKEEIQEWQ
;
A
#
# COMPACT_ATOMS: atom_id res chain seq x y z
N ILE A 1 -31.71 -4.48 3.96
CA ILE A 1 -31.12 -5.61 4.73
C ILE A 1 -30.60 -6.71 3.81
N LYS A 2 -31.41 -7.27 2.88
CA LYS A 2 -30.97 -8.37 1.99
C LYS A 2 -29.91 -7.92 0.97
N GLN A 3 -30.04 -6.72 0.42
CA GLN A 3 -29.10 -6.13 -0.54
C GLN A 3 -27.78 -5.75 0.09
N GLU A 4 -27.79 -5.17 1.29
CA GLU A 4 -26.60 -4.86 2.07
C GLU A 4 -25.78 -6.10 2.42
N LYS A 5 -26.46 -7.17 2.85
CA LYS A 5 -25.81 -8.46 3.13
C LYS A 5 -25.12 -9.01 1.88
N LYS A 6 -25.83 -9.00 0.75
CA LYS A 6 -25.27 -9.45 -0.53
C LYS A 6 -24.10 -8.57 -0.99
N ALA A 7 -24.19 -7.24 -0.79
CA ALA A 7 -23.10 -6.33 -1.09
C ALA A 7 -21.85 -6.67 -0.27
N LYS A 8 -22.00 -6.89 1.04
CA LYS A 8 -20.89 -7.31 1.91
C LYS A 8 -20.25 -8.62 1.45
N GLU A 9 -21.04 -9.62 1.11
CA GLU A 9 -20.53 -10.93 0.64
C GLU A 9 -19.72 -10.81 -0.65
N ILE A 10 -20.11 -9.92 -1.57
CA ILE A 10 -19.39 -9.70 -2.84
C ILE A 10 -18.13 -8.88 -2.68
N ILE A 11 -18.17 -7.88 -1.82
CA ILE A 11 -17.12 -6.85 -1.70
C ILE A 11 -16.05 -7.25 -0.67
N ALA A 12 -16.41 -7.99 0.38
CA ALA A 12 -15.48 -8.35 1.44
C ALA A 12 -14.17 -9.01 0.94
N PRO A 13 -14.17 -9.98 0.03
CA PRO A 13 -12.92 -10.56 -0.48
C PRO A 13 -12.05 -9.54 -1.22
N LYS A 14 -12.68 -8.59 -1.90
CA LYS A 14 -11.97 -7.51 -2.62
C LYS A 14 -11.35 -6.50 -1.66
N LEU A 15 -12.01 -6.19 -0.54
CA LEU A 15 -11.45 -5.35 0.51
C LEU A 15 -10.22 -6.00 1.16
N VAL A 16 -10.24 -7.32 1.36
CA VAL A 16 -9.07 -8.07 1.84
C VAL A 16 -7.91 -7.94 0.88
N SER A 17 -8.10 -8.15 -0.41
CA SER A 17 -7.05 -7.99 -1.42
C SER A 17 -6.54 -6.55 -1.49
N LEU A 18 -7.43 -5.58 -1.42
CA LEU A 18 -7.08 -4.16 -1.41
C LEU A 18 -6.20 -3.81 -0.21
N TYR A 19 -6.59 -4.28 0.97
CA TYR A 19 -5.83 -4.11 2.22
C TYR A 19 -4.41 -4.67 2.08
N LEU A 20 -4.26 -5.88 1.51
CA LEU A 20 -2.96 -6.50 1.26
C LEU A 20 -2.09 -5.68 0.32
N TYR A 21 -2.63 -5.28 -0.81
CA TYR A 21 -1.85 -4.56 -1.80
C TYR A 21 -1.40 -3.18 -1.29
N ILE A 22 -2.24 -2.49 -0.53
CA ILE A 22 -1.85 -1.23 0.12
C ILE A 22 -0.75 -1.49 1.15
N SER A 23 -0.88 -2.53 1.98
CA SER A 23 0.13 -2.93 2.95
C SER A 23 1.50 -3.16 2.31
N GLU A 24 1.55 -3.94 1.23
CA GLU A 24 2.79 -4.22 0.50
C GLU A 24 3.41 -2.95 -0.10
N LEU A 25 2.59 -2.10 -0.72
CA LEU A 25 3.07 -0.83 -1.27
C LEU A 25 3.69 0.07 -0.19
N LEU A 26 2.98 0.25 0.93
CA LEU A 26 3.47 1.08 2.04
C LEU A 26 4.75 0.49 2.65
N ALA A 27 4.82 -0.84 2.81
CA ALA A 27 5.99 -1.51 3.36
C ALA A 27 7.23 -1.34 2.46
N MET A 28 7.09 -1.48 1.15
CA MET A 28 8.19 -1.28 0.20
C MET A 28 8.74 0.15 0.24
N ILE A 29 7.84 1.15 0.23
CA ILE A 29 8.23 2.56 0.27
C ILE A 29 8.93 2.87 1.60
N LYS A 30 8.35 2.44 2.72
CA LYS A 30 8.94 2.63 4.04
C LYS A 30 10.33 2.01 4.12
N TYR A 31 10.47 0.75 3.71
CA TYR A 31 11.74 0.04 3.76
C TYR A 31 12.81 0.74 2.92
N ALA A 32 12.46 1.19 1.71
CA ALA A 32 13.37 1.94 0.86
C ALA A 32 13.81 3.26 1.49
N ALA A 33 12.87 4.00 2.11
CA ALA A 33 13.15 5.24 2.82
C ALA A 33 14.06 5.03 4.04
N GLU A 34 13.88 3.92 4.77
CA GLU A 34 14.76 3.53 5.87
C GLU A 34 16.19 3.25 5.38
N GLN A 35 16.35 2.54 4.27
CA GLN A 35 17.67 2.28 3.67
C GLN A 35 18.40 3.57 3.29
N GLU A 36 17.67 4.59 2.83
CA GLU A 36 18.21 5.91 2.52
C GLU A 36 18.27 6.85 3.73
N LYS A 37 17.90 6.38 4.93
CA LYS A 37 17.89 7.13 6.19
C LYS A 37 16.99 8.37 6.19
N LEU A 38 15.92 8.32 5.39
CA LEU A 38 14.97 9.44 5.24
C LEU A 38 13.94 9.54 6.37
N LEU A 39 13.85 8.54 7.24
CA LEU A 39 12.87 8.52 8.33
C LEU A 39 13.42 9.04 9.67
N GLN A 40 14.67 9.45 9.75
CA GLN A 40 15.33 9.80 11.00
C GLN A 40 14.74 11.04 11.69
N THR A 41 14.23 11.99 10.91
CA THR A 41 13.67 13.25 11.45
C THR A 41 12.19 13.12 11.77
N GLY A 42 11.50 12.09 11.28
CA GLY A 42 10.06 11.93 11.38
C GLY A 42 9.24 12.92 10.55
N LYS A 43 9.89 13.73 9.70
CA LYS A 43 9.21 14.70 8.84
C LYS A 43 8.80 14.06 7.53
N PRO A 44 7.53 14.20 7.12
CA PRO A 44 7.06 13.62 5.84
C PRO A 44 7.87 14.10 4.63
N GLU A 45 8.31 15.35 4.61
CA GLU A 45 9.04 15.97 3.49
C GLU A 45 10.39 15.29 3.21
N ASP A 46 10.97 14.62 4.19
CA ASP A 46 12.22 13.90 3.95
C ASP A 46 12.03 12.67 3.05
N MET A 47 10.84 12.08 3.03
CA MET A 47 10.51 10.99 2.10
C MET A 47 10.45 11.47 0.64
N ASP A 48 10.23 12.76 0.40
CA ASP A 48 10.22 13.33 -0.97
C ASP A 48 11.57 13.16 -1.67
N LYS A 49 12.63 12.90 -0.90
CA LYS A 49 13.99 12.64 -1.41
C LYS A 49 14.24 11.20 -1.81
N LEU A 50 13.25 10.31 -1.68
CA LEU A 50 13.39 8.89 -2.01
C LEU A 50 13.69 8.69 -3.49
N HIS A 51 14.75 7.93 -3.77
CA HIS A 51 15.17 7.62 -5.14
C HIS A 51 14.47 6.36 -5.67
N PHE A 52 13.62 6.54 -6.67
CA PHE A 52 13.00 5.46 -7.41
C PHE A 52 13.87 5.05 -8.61
N LYS A 53 15.05 4.51 -8.34
CA LYS A 53 15.88 3.91 -9.38
C LYS A 53 15.48 2.44 -9.61
N ASN A 54 15.81 1.90 -10.79
CA ASN A 54 15.80 0.46 -11.04
C ASN A 54 16.84 -0.22 -10.13
N LYS A 55 16.50 -0.34 -8.87
CA LYS A 55 17.34 -0.88 -7.82
C LYS A 55 16.62 -2.04 -7.17
N VAL A 56 17.24 -3.20 -7.27
CA VAL A 56 16.80 -4.36 -6.49
C VAL A 56 17.17 -4.14 -5.04
N ILE A 57 16.19 -4.03 -4.19
CA ILE A 57 16.35 -3.91 -2.75
C ILE A 57 16.22 -5.29 -2.14
N LEU A 58 17.27 -5.71 -1.40
CA LEU A 58 17.24 -6.94 -0.64
C LEU A 58 16.76 -6.63 0.78
N CYS A 59 15.65 -7.20 1.18
CA CYS A 59 15.17 -7.09 2.54
C CYS A 59 15.18 -8.47 3.22
N LYS A 60 15.49 -8.48 4.50
CA LYS A 60 15.29 -9.64 5.35
C LYS A 60 13.91 -9.54 5.96
N GLN A 61 12.93 -10.13 5.30
CA GLN A 61 11.56 -10.07 5.82
C GLN A 61 11.38 -11.04 7.00
N LYS A 62 10.89 -10.51 8.12
CA LYS A 62 10.35 -11.30 9.22
C LYS A 62 8.90 -11.76 8.98
N SER A 63 8.33 -11.50 7.82
CA SER A 63 6.91 -11.34 7.66
C SER A 63 6.12 -12.46 7.00
N PHE A 64 6.68 -13.62 6.76
CA PHE A 64 5.85 -14.81 6.53
C PHE A 64 5.85 -15.64 7.81
N LYS A 65 4.92 -15.33 8.71
CA LYS A 65 4.85 -15.95 10.04
C LYS A 65 4.63 -17.45 9.99
N ASN A 66 4.22 -18.04 8.87
CA ASN A 66 3.82 -19.43 8.80
C ASN A 66 4.64 -20.35 7.90
N GLU A 67 5.56 -19.85 7.07
CA GLU A 67 6.32 -20.76 6.21
C GLU A 67 7.76 -20.98 6.66
N VAL A 68 8.29 -20.15 7.57
CA VAL A 68 9.69 -20.29 7.98
C VAL A 68 9.87 -19.98 9.46
N GLU A 69 9.54 -20.91 10.32
CA GLU A 69 9.93 -20.83 11.74
C GLU A 69 11.44 -20.74 11.94
N ASN A 70 12.29 -20.95 10.94
CA ASN A 70 13.74 -21.03 11.09
C ASN A 70 14.59 -20.50 9.94
N GLY A 71 14.09 -19.69 9.03
CA GLY A 71 14.90 -19.19 7.93
C GLY A 71 14.47 -17.81 7.44
N THR A 72 15.37 -16.84 7.47
CA THR A 72 15.22 -15.58 6.76
C THR A 72 15.41 -15.84 5.27
N THR A 73 14.32 -16.04 4.51
CA THR A 73 14.42 -16.04 3.06
C THR A 73 14.63 -14.60 2.61
N PRO A 74 15.71 -14.27 1.89
CA PRO A 74 15.91 -12.94 1.37
C PRO A 74 14.81 -12.65 0.35
N TYR A 75 14.01 -11.63 0.60
CA TYR A 75 13.06 -11.11 -0.34
C TYR A 75 13.71 -9.94 -1.10
N SER A 76 13.60 -9.93 -2.42
CA SER A 76 14.09 -8.84 -3.23
C SER A 76 12.95 -8.20 -4.01
N PHE A 77 12.94 -6.88 -4.09
CA PHE A 77 11.98 -6.14 -4.90
C PHE A 77 12.67 -5.01 -5.68
N ASP A 78 12.12 -4.71 -6.84
CA ASP A 78 12.45 -3.53 -7.62
C ASP A 78 11.49 -2.41 -7.22
N LEU A 79 12.00 -1.40 -6.51
CA LEU A 79 11.15 -0.36 -5.94
C LEU A 79 10.26 0.31 -7.00
N LEU A 80 10.83 0.66 -8.15
CA LEU A 80 10.09 1.33 -9.21
C LEU A 80 9.01 0.43 -9.82
N LYS A 81 9.42 -0.77 -10.25
CA LYS A 81 8.54 -1.72 -10.94
C LYS A 81 7.45 -2.27 -10.03
N ASP A 82 7.83 -2.66 -8.82
CA ASP A 82 6.89 -3.31 -7.91
C ASP A 82 5.91 -2.29 -7.31
N CYS A 83 6.33 -1.06 -7.01
CA CYS A 83 5.40 0.02 -6.63
C CYS A 83 4.40 0.32 -7.74
N ASP A 84 4.83 0.34 -9.02
CA ASP A 84 3.92 0.53 -10.15
C ASP A 84 2.92 -0.63 -10.29
N ASN A 85 3.38 -1.87 -10.12
CA ASN A 85 2.52 -3.05 -10.13
C ASN A 85 1.46 -2.98 -9.03
N PHE A 86 1.84 -2.66 -7.78
CA PHE A 86 0.89 -2.56 -6.68
C PHE A 86 -0.07 -1.37 -6.85
N ARG A 87 0.40 -0.24 -7.36
CA ARG A 87 -0.48 0.86 -7.74
C ARG A 87 -1.57 0.41 -8.71
N ALA A 88 -1.19 -0.31 -9.77
CA ALA A 88 -2.14 -0.82 -10.77
C ALA A 88 -3.15 -1.79 -10.15
N LEU A 89 -2.69 -2.71 -9.30
CA LEU A 89 -3.55 -3.67 -8.60
C LEU A 89 -4.53 -2.96 -7.66
N ILE A 90 -4.08 -1.97 -6.90
CA ILE A 90 -4.92 -1.18 -5.98
C ILE A 90 -6.02 -0.45 -6.76
N LEU A 91 -5.65 0.28 -7.81
CA LEU A 91 -6.61 1.04 -8.62
C LEU A 91 -7.60 0.12 -9.34
N ASN A 92 -7.15 -1.02 -9.86
CA ASN A 92 -8.02 -1.99 -10.51
C ASN A 92 -9.06 -2.56 -9.54
N ILE A 93 -8.67 -2.95 -8.33
CA ILE A 93 -9.61 -3.44 -7.32
C ILE A 93 -10.58 -2.35 -6.89
N CYS A 94 -10.13 -1.11 -6.69
CA CYS A 94 -11.03 0.00 -6.39
C CYS A 94 -12.06 0.20 -7.49
N ASN A 95 -11.65 0.13 -8.75
CA ASN A 95 -12.56 0.25 -9.90
C ASN A 95 -13.55 -0.94 -9.98
N GLU A 96 -13.09 -2.14 -9.70
CA GLU A 96 -13.96 -3.31 -9.63
C GLU A 96 -15.00 -3.18 -8.50
N ILE A 97 -14.61 -2.69 -7.32
CA ILE A 97 -15.51 -2.46 -6.20
C ILE A 97 -16.54 -1.40 -6.56
N SER A 98 -16.09 -0.24 -7.01
CA SER A 98 -16.98 0.90 -7.36
C SER A 98 -17.88 0.61 -8.56
N GLY A 99 -17.43 -0.22 -9.51
CA GLY A 99 -18.24 -0.69 -10.64
C GLY A 99 -19.26 -1.79 -10.31
N THR A 100 -19.24 -2.32 -9.10
CA THR A 100 -20.20 -3.34 -8.67
C THR A 100 -21.58 -2.72 -8.43
N PRO A 101 -22.69 -3.23 -9.01
CA PRO A 101 -24.03 -2.67 -8.77
C PRO A 101 -24.42 -2.59 -7.29
N SER A 102 -23.85 -3.48 -6.48
CA SER A 102 -24.10 -3.53 -5.03
C SER A 102 -23.31 -2.49 -4.23
N PHE A 103 -22.41 -1.74 -4.85
CA PHE A 103 -21.55 -0.78 -4.15
C PHE A 103 -22.35 0.33 -3.43
N SER A 104 -23.44 0.79 -4.03
CA SER A 104 -24.32 1.78 -3.42
C SER A 104 -25.04 1.31 -2.14
N TYR A 105 -25.02 0.01 -1.87
CA TYR A 105 -25.57 -0.58 -0.64
C TYR A 105 -24.51 -0.90 0.41
N CYS A 106 -23.26 -0.50 0.16
CA CYS A 106 -22.19 -0.62 1.15
C CYS A 106 -22.33 0.43 2.26
N ASP A 107 -21.61 0.18 3.34
CA ASP A 107 -21.38 1.18 4.37
C ASP A 107 -20.83 2.47 3.75
N THR A 108 -21.35 3.62 4.15
CA THR A 108 -20.91 4.93 3.64
C THR A 108 -19.42 5.17 3.87
N GLN A 109 -18.87 4.63 4.95
CA GLN A 109 -17.45 4.73 5.25
C GLN A 109 -16.62 3.89 4.29
N VAL A 110 -17.09 2.70 3.87
CA VAL A 110 -16.43 1.90 2.82
C VAL A 110 -16.45 2.65 1.49
N ILE A 111 -17.57 3.28 1.13
CA ILE A 111 -17.68 4.09 -0.09
C ILE A 111 -16.67 5.25 -0.04
N HIS A 112 -16.57 5.93 1.11
CA HIS A 112 -15.61 7.02 1.31
C HIS A 112 -14.17 6.53 1.17
N ILE A 113 -13.79 5.44 1.85
CA ILE A 113 -12.45 4.85 1.78
C ILE A 113 -12.06 4.52 0.34
N ILE A 114 -12.93 3.87 -0.43
CA ILE A 114 -12.63 3.52 -1.84
C ILE A 114 -12.41 4.79 -2.67
N SER A 115 -13.24 5.82 -2.47
CA SER A 115 -13.09 7.11 -3.16
C SER A 115 -11.77 7.80 -2.82
N GLU A 116 -11.39 7.83 -1.55
CA GLU A 116 -10.14 8.42 -1.09
C GLU A 116 -8.91 7.69 -1.64
N ILE A 117 -8.96 6.35 -1.74
CA ILE A 117 -7.89 5.56 -2.36
C ILE A 117 -7.77 5.91 -3.85
N GLN A 118 -8.88 5.98 -4.58
CA GLN A 118 -8.89 6.35 -6.01
C GLN A 118 -8.32 7.75 -6.26
N LEU A 119 -8.49 8.67 -5.31
CA LEU A 119 -8.00 10.05 -5.35
C LEU A 119 -6.62 10.22 -4.66
N SER A 120 -6.01 9.15 -4.20
CA SER A 120 -4.76 9.21 -3.44
C SER A 120 -3.66 9.91 -4.23
N GLU A 121 -3.10 10.95 -3.61
CA GLU A 121 -1.96 11.68 -4.16
C GLU A 121 -0.73 10.79 -4.31
N LEU A 122 -0.47 9.89 -3.35
CA LEU A 122 0.63 8.93 -3.45
C LEU A 122 0.52 8.09 -4.72
N LEU A 123 -0.65 7.50 -4.98
CA LEU A 123 -0.85 6.65 -6.17
C LEU A 123 -0.72 7.45 -7.47
N ARG A 124 -1.03 8.74 -7.43
CA ARG A 124 -0.91 9.64 -8.57
C ARG A 124 0.53 10.00 -8.90
N ILE A 125 1.34 10.30 -7.87
CA ILE A 125 2.72 10.81 -8.06
C ILE A 125 3.77 9.73 -8.13
N LEU A 126 3.48 8.49 -7.73
CA LEU A 126 4.43 7.38 -7.85
C LEU A 126 4.94 7.28 -9.29
N PRO A 127 6.27 7.23 -9.49
CA PRO A 127 6.84 7.19 -10.83
C PRO A 127 6.46 5.91 -11.57
N LYS A 128 6.43 6.00 -12.89
CA LYS A 128 6.20 4.87 -13.78
C LYS A 128 7.51 4.43 -14.40
N PRO A 129 7.70 3.13 -14.69
CA PRO A 129 8.95 2.63 -15.30
C PRO A 129 9.36 3.34 -16.60
N ASN A 130 8.38 3.87 -17.35
CA ASN A 130 8.60 4.58 -18.59
C ASN A 130 8.66 6.10 -18.46
N ASP A 131 8.67 6.63 -17.23
CA ASP A 131 8.81 8.07 -17.02
C ASP A 131 10.13 8.57 -17.58
N PHE A 132 10.04 9.60 -18.44
CA PHE A 132 11.20 10.17 -19.12
C PHE A 132 12.30 10.63 -18.16
N LEU A 133 11.92 11.20 -17.02
CA LEU A 133 12.86 11.67 -16.00
C LEU A 133 13.70 10.55 -15.38
N LEU A 134 13.19 9.31 -15.38
CA LEU A 134 13.93 8.16 -14.86
C LEU A 134 14.95 7.60 -15.83
N GLN A 135 14.87 7.97 -17.11
CA GLN A 135 15.85 7.58 -18.13
C GLN A 135 17.15 8.39 -18.02
N PHE A 136 17.07 9.56 -17.39
CA PHE A 136 18.23 10.38 -17.11
C PHE A 136 18.67 10.11 -15.66
N ASP A 137 19.94 9.89 -15.47
CA ASP A 137 20.56 9.63 -14.17
C ASP A 137 20.65 10.91 -13.32
N PHE A 138 19.55 11.67 -13.24
CA PHE A 138 19.45 12.83 -12.37
C PHE A 138 19.36 12.35 -10.93
N ALA A 139 20.43 12.53 -10.18
CA ALA A 139 20.56 12.14 -8.79
C ALA A 139 19.54 12.83 -7.85
N ASP A 140 18.86 13.87 -8.33
CA ASP A 140 18.09 14.79 -7.48
C ASP A 140 16.60 14.89 -7.87
N VAL A 141 16.01 13.89 -8.53
CA VAL A 141 14.56 13.92 -8.78
C VAL A 141 13.84 13.62 -7.48
N SER A 142 13.34 14.67 -6.85
CA SER A 142 12.45 14.57 -5.68
C SER A 142 10.99 14.53 -6.14
N TYR A 143 10.21 13.72 -5.46
CA TYR A 143 8.76 13.63 -5.70
C TYR A 143 8.04 14.44 -4.61
N LEU A 144 7.86 15.74 -4.86
CA LEU A 144 7.14 16.63 -3.94
C LEU A 144 5.77 16.03 -3.56
N GLY A 145 5.54 15.94 -2.26
CA GLY A 145 4.31 15.38 -1.72
C GLY A 145 4.31 13.86 -1.54
N LEU A 146 5.42 13.17 -1.81
CA LEU A 146 5.50 11.72 -1.58
C LEU A 146 5.25 11.38 -0.11
N GLY A 147 5.91 12.07 0.80
CA GLY A 147 5.79 11.83 2.23
C GLY A 147 4.38 12.13 2.76
N GLU A 148 3.78 13.25 2.35
CA GLU A 148 2.40 13.56 2.73
C GLU A 148 1.40 12.56 2.15
N GLY A 149 1.56 12.18 0.87
CA GLY A 149 0.73 11.17 0.23
C GLY A 149 0.86 9.80 0.90
N TYR A 150 2.08 9.44 1.34
CA TYR A 150 2.33 8.23 2.12
C TYR A 150 1.54 8.25 3.45
N GLN A 151 1.62 9.35 4.21
CA GLN A 151 0.90 9.49 5.48
C GLN A 151 -0.63 9.44 5.28
N GLN A 152 -1.13 10.08 4.22
CA GLN A 152 -2.54 10.04 3.87
C GLN A 152 -2.99 8.60 3.56
N LEU A 153 -2.28 7.88 2.70
CA LEU A 153 -2.64 6.51 2.36
C LEU A 153 -2.52 5.57 3.57
N LEU A 154 -1.54 5.78 4.44
CA LEU A 154 -1.39 5.04 5.70
C LEU A 154 -2.60 5.26 6.62
N SER A 155 -3.12 6.49 6.72
CA SER A 155 -4.32 6.79 7.48
C SER A 155 -5.55 6.05 6.93
N ILE A 156 -5.74 6.08 5.61
CA ILE A 156 -6.82 5.37 4.92
C ILE A 156 -6.68 3.84 5.12
N TYR A 157 -5.47 3.32 5.06
CA TYR A 157 -5.17 1.91 5.33
C TYR A 157 -5.62 1.47 6.72
N LYS A 158 -5.39 2.31 7.75
CA LYS A 158 -5.84 2.05 9.12
C LYS A 158 -7.37 2.05 9.23
N GLU A 159 -8.06 2.94 8.51
CA GLU A 159 -9.51 2.95 8.44
C GLU A 159 -10.06 1.70 7.74
N LEU A 160 -9.43 1.29 6.63
CA LEU A 160 -9.80 0.08 5.89
C LEU A 160 -9.70 -1.18 6.75
N ALA A 161 -8.70 -1.25 7.64
CA ALA A 161 -8.49 -2.40 8.52
C ALA A 161 -9.71 -2.75 9.39
N VAL A 162 -10.55 -1.77 9.70
CA VAL A 162 -11.79 -1.98 10.48
C VAL A 162 -12.82 -2.84 9.73
N PHE A 163 -12.80 -2.76 8.38
CA PHE A 163 -13.77 -3.46 7.52
C PHE A 163 -13.24 -4.79 6.96
N VAL A 164 -11.98 -5.09 7.21
CA VAL A 164 -11.36 -6.34 6.74
C VAL A 164 -11.51 -7.41 7.79
N ASP A 165 -12.27 -8.47 7.48
CA ASP A 165 -12.38 -9.62 8.36
C ASP A 165 -11.18 -10.55 8.18
N THR A 166 -10.22 -10.45 9.11
CA THR A 166 -9.02 -11.26 9.14
C THR A 166 -9.26 -12.71 9.62
N ARG A 167 -10.50 -13.05 10.03
CA ARG A 167 -10.83 -14.36 10.60
C ARG A 167 -11.12 -15.46 9.57
N HIS A 168 -11.26 -15.11 8.29
CA HIS A 168 -11.52 -16.08 7.23
C HIS A 168 -10.24 -16.62 6.57
N GLY A 169 -9.43 -17.35 7.35
CA GLY A 169 -8.50 -18.36 6.84
C GLY A 169 -7.29 -17.90 6.03
N TYR A 170 -7.16 -16.63 5.79
CA TYR A 170 -5.89 -16.04 5.44
C TYR A 170 -5.30 -15.52 6.75
N GLU A 171 -4.37 -16.29 7.33
CA GLU A 171 -3.39 -15.68 8.23
C GLU A 171 -2.57 -14.71 7.38
N MET A 172 -3.24 -13.61 7.13
CA MET A 172 -2.61 -12.47 6.52
C MET A 172 -1.51 -12.02 7.44
N ILE A 173 -0.47 -11.56 6.85
CA ILE A 173 0.58 -10.81 7.48
C ILE A 173 -0.13 -9.89 8.47
N ASP A 174 -0.22 -10.36 9.70
CA ASP A 174 -0.59 -9.52 10.79
C ASP A 174 0.59 -8.56 10.91
N ILE A 175 0.47 -7.45 10.18
CA ILE A 175 1.23 -6.27 10.55
C ILE A 175 0.67 -6.01 11.94
N SER A 176 1.35 -6.53 12.94
CA SER A 176 0.83 -6.53 14.30
C SER A 176 0.43 -5.10 14.65
N LYS A 177 -0.58 -4.94 15.46
CA LYS A 177 -0.95 -3.61 15.96
C LYS A 177 0.28 -2.87 16.51
N GLU A 178 1.30 -3.60 16.91
CA GLU A 178 2.61 -3.13 17.34
C GLU A 178 3.45 -2.58 16.18
N GLU A 179 3.50 -3.24 15.02
CA GLU A 179 4.17 -2.70 13.84
C GLU A 179 3.47 -1.48 13.27
N ILE A 180 2.14 -1.40 13.37
CA ILE A 180 1.39 -0.17 13.02
C ILE A 180 1.70 0.95 14.01
N GLN A 181 1.96 0.64 15.29
CA GLN A 181 2.38 1.63 16.29
C GLN A 181 3.81 2.12 16.06
N GLU A 182 4.72 1.26 15.60
CA GLU A 182 6.07 1.66 15.21
C GLU A 182 6.10 2.53 13.93
N TRP A 183 5.00 2.55 13.18
CA TRP A 183 4.83 3.39 11.98
C TRP A 183 4.26 4.77 12.32
N GLN A 184 4.03 5.08 13.59
CA GLN A 184 3.67 6.39 14.09
C GLN A 184 4.92 7.19 14.47
#